data_7ef9f71344f1b9b35869c96b606cc1d7
#
_entry.id   7ef9f71344f1b9b35869c96b606cc1d7
#
_cell.length_a   1.000
_cell.length_b   1.000
_cell.length_c   1.000
_cell.angle_alpha   90.00
_cell.angle_beta   90.00
_cell.angle_gamma   90.00
#
_symmetry.space_group_name_H-M   'P 1'
#
loop_
_entity.id
_entity.type
_entity.pdbx_description
1 polymer ?
#
loop_
_entity_poly.entity_id
_entity_poly.type
_entity_poly.pdbx_seq_one_letter_code
_entity_poly.pdbx_strand_id
1 'polypeptide(L)'
;RGANKARLKAAQAEQEAALYQFRQTILDAGVNVNDALMKWQTAKKRMEVNKRQVLHLQAAVWNTKLLMKRGTTNYLEVLTAQQHLLDAELTEITDTYDKIIGVISLYRSLGGGYDPAEDAPTDTPKKQKKAKRSK
;
A
#
# COMPACT_ATOMS: atom_id res chain seq x y z
N ARG A 1 2.32 -10.37 -53.86
CA ARG A 1 3.12 -9.21 -53.41
C ARG A 1 2.40 -8.31 -52.42
N GLY A 2 1.06 -8.17 -52.43
CA GLY A 2 0.25 -7.34 -51.51
C GLY A 2 0.23 -7.87 -50.07
N ALA A 3 0.08 -9.17 -49.88
CA ALA A 3 0.00 -9.79 -48.54
C ALA A 3 1.27 -9.57 -47.72
N ASN A 4 2.45 -9.63 -48.29
CA ASN A 4 3.71 -9.39 -47.57
C ASN A 4 3.87 -7.93 -47.14
N LYS A 5 3.42 -6.97 -47.99
CA LYS A 5 3.39 -5.56 -47.61
C LYS A 5 2.41 -5.28 -46.47
N ALA A 6 1.24 -5.94 -46.50
CA ALA A 6 0.25 -5.82 -45.42
C ALA A 6 0.79 -6.39 -44.06
N ARG A 7 1.46 -7.55 -44.15
CA ARG A 7 2.12 -8.13 -42.97
C ARG A 7 3.23 -7.24 -42.38
N LEU A 8 4.04 -6.62 -43.28
CA LEU A 8 5.07 -5.70 -42.81
C LEU A 8 4.47 -4.47 -42.13
N LYS A 9 3.41 -3.88 -42.69
CA LYS A 9 2.72 -2.76 -42.07
C LYS A 9 2.07 -3.15 -40.72
N ALA A 10 1.50 -4.34 -40.64
CA ALA A 10 0.94 -4.86 -39.39
C ALA A 10 2.04 -5.00 -38.31
N ALA A 11 3.17 -5.61 -38.64
CA ALA A 11 4.29 -5.76 -37.73
C ALA A 11 4.88 -4.40 -37.26
N GLN A 12 4.93 -3.41 -38.14
CA GLN A 12 5.36 -2.04 -37.80
C GLN A 12 4.36 -1.40 -36.81
N ALA A 13 3.07 -1.54 -37.07
CA ALA A 13 2.04 -1.01 -36.15
C ALA A 13 2.05 -1.73 -34.79
N GLU A 14 2.29 -3.04 -34.76
CA GLU A 14 2.48 -3.82 -33.53
C GLU A 14 3.72 -3.36 -32.74
N GLN A 15 4.81 -3.06 -33.42
CA GLN A 15 6.02 -2.51 -32.80
C GLN A 15 5.75 -1.13 -32.18
N GLU A 16 5.06 -0.24 -32.90
CA GLU A 16 4.68 1.06 -32.31
C GLU A 16 3.75 0.91 -31.12
N ALA A 17 2.75 0.04 -31.21
CA ALA A 17 1.86 -0.25 -30.10
C ALA A 17 2.61 -0.76 -28.86
N ALA A 18 3.55 -1.70 -29.04
CA ALA A 18 4.40 -2.21 -27.97
C ALA A 18 5.26 -1.10 -27.33
N LEU A 19 5.78 -0.16 -28.13
CA LEU A 19 6.56 0.98 -27.63
C LEU A 19 5.69 1.91 -26.78
N TYR A 20 4.46 2.22 -27.23
CA TYR A 20 3.53 3.04 -26.43
C TYR A 20 3.11 2.33 -25.17
N GLN A 21 2.86 1.04 -25.22
CA GLN A 21 2.53 0.24 -24.03
C GLN A 21 3.68 0.22 -23.03
N PHE A 22 4.92 0.09 -23.48
CA PHE A 22 6.10 0.18 -22.62
C PHE A 22 6.19 1.54 -21.93
N ARG A 23 6.01 2.63 -22.70
CA ARG A 23 6.00 3.99 -22.13
C ARG A 23 4.90 4.18 -21.11
N GLN A 24 3.71 3.68 -21.39
CA GLN A 24 2.58 3.74 -20.46
C GLN A 24 2.91 2.98 -19.15
N THR A 25 3.47 1.80 -19.26
CA THR A 25 3.85 0.99 -18.07
C THR A 25 4.86 1.75 -17.17
N ILE A 26 5.84 2.46 -17.78
CA ILE A 26 6.79 3.28 -16.99
C ILE A 26 6.07 4.43 -16.29
N LEU A 27 5.16 5.11 -16.96
CA LEU A 27 4.38 6.20 -16.39
C LEU A 27 3.50 5.69 -15.23
N ASP A 28 2.81 4.58 -15.45
CA ASP A 28 1.96 3.95 -14.43
C ASP A 28 2.78 3.50 -13.20
N ALA A 29 3.96 2.96 -13.40
CA ALA A 29 4.87 2.63 -12.31
C ALA A 29 5.27 3.88 -11.51
N GLY A 30 5.59 4.98 -12.16
CA GLY A 30 5.89 6.25 -11.51
C GLY A 30 4.71 6.81 -10.71
N VAL A 31 3.50 6.75 -11.26
CA VAL A 31 2.27 7.15 -10.58
C VAL A 31 2.04 6.28 -9.34
N ASN A 32 2.16 4.96 -9.47
CA ASN A 32 1.96 4.02 -8.35
C ASN A 32 2.92 4.28 -7.18
N VAL A 33 4.19 4.58 -7.45
CA VAL A 33 5.18 4.95 -6.41
C VAL A 33 4.79 6.27 -5.74
N ASN A 34 4.42 7.29 -6.53
CA ASN A 34 4.02 8.58 -6.01
C ASN A 34 2.77 8.48 -5.13
N ASP A 35 1.77 7.73 -5.57
CA ASP A 35 0.53 7.51 -4.83
C ASP A 35 0.78 6.77 -3.51
N ALA A 36 1.63 5.74 -3.53
CA ALA A 36 2.01 5.01 -2.33
C ALA A 36 2.75 5.91 -1.33
N LEU A 37 3.66 6.77 -1.82
CA LEU A 37 4.38 7.74 -0.99
C LEU A 37 3.44 8.76 -0.37
N MET A 38 2.51 9.32 -1.15
CA MET A 38 1.53 10.29 -0.67
C MET A 38 0.58 9.69 0.37
N LYS A 39 0.12 8.44 0.15
CA LYS A 39 -0.69 7.70 1.13
C LYS A 39 0.05 7.51 2.45
N TRP A 40 1.30 7.08 2.41
CA TRP A 40 2.12 6.92 3.60
C TRP A 40 2.33 8.24 4.36
N GLN A 41 2.69 9.32 3.65
CA GLN A 41 2.91 10.64 4.26
C GLN A 41 1.63 11.17 4.92
N THR A 42 0.48 11.00 4.25
CA THR A 42 -0.82 11.44 4.76
C THR A 42 -1.21 10.64 6.00
N ALA A 43 -1.08 9.31 5.98
CA ALA A 43 -1.35 8.46 7.14
C ALA A 43 -0.44 8.81 8.32
N LYS A 44 0.85 9.09 8.09
CA LYS A 44 1.77 9.53 9.13
C LYS A 44 1.33 10.85 9.79
N LYS A 45 0.94 11.84 8.98
CA LYS A 45 0.46 13.13 9.49
C LYS A 45 -0.84 12.98 10.28
N ARG A 46 -1.80 12.20 9.79
CA ARG A 46 -3.06 11.92 10.50
C ARG A 46 -2.79 11.28 11.85
N MET A 47 -1.94 10.26 11.90
CA MET A 47 -1.57 9.58 13.15
C MET A 47 -0.98 10.56 14.18
N GLU A 48 -0.13 11.52 13.77
CA GLU A 48 0.43 12.51 14.68
C GLU A 48 -0.63 13.48 15.24
N VAL A 49 -1.62 13.85 14.41
CA VAL A 49 -2.74 14.72 14.84
C VAL A 49 -3.66 13.95 15.78
N ASN A 50 -4.04 12.72 15.43
CA ASN A 50 -4.96 11.90 16.22
C ASN A 50 -4.37 11.52 17.58
N LYS A 51 -3.08 11.24 17.67
CA LYS A 51 -2.41 11.06 18.98
C LYS A 51 -2.60 12.25 19.90
N ARG A 52 -2.43 13.47 19.38
CA ARG A 52 -2.68 14.68 20.17
C ARG A 52 -4.16 14.82 20.55
N GLN A 53 -5.07 14.49 19.65
CA GLN A 53 -6.51 14.47 19.93
C GLN A 53 -6.86 13.51 21.06
N VAL A 54 -6.35 12.29 21.06
CA VAL A 54 -6.55 11.30 22.12
C VAL A 54 -6.06 11.86 23.47
N LEU A 55 -4.87 12.46 23.54
CA LEU A 55 -4.37 13.08 24.77
C LEU A 55 -5.30 14.20 25.29
N HIS A 56 -5.81 15.05 24.42
CA HIS A 56 -6.75 16.09 24.81
C HIS A 56 -8.10 15.53 25.28
N LEU A 57 -8.59 14.49 24.65
CA LEU A 57 -9.84 13.82 25.03
C LEU A 57 -9.68 13.06 26.36
N GLN A 58 -8.52 12.44 26.63
CA GLN A 58 -8.23 11.84 27.94
C GLN A 58 -8.27 12.91 29.05
N ALA A 59 -7.66 14.08 28.82
CA ALA A 59 -7.72 15.19 29.75
C ALA A 59 -9.17 15.71 29.92
N ALA A 60 -9.94 15.77 28.85
CA ALA A 60 -11.36 16.17 28.91
C ALA A 60 -12.19 15.20 29.74
N VAL A 61 -12.03 13.89 29.53
CA VAL A 61 -12.71 12.86 30.34
C VAL A 61 -12.33 12.98 31.81
N TRP A 62 -11.06 13.20 32.11
CA TRP A 62 -10.60 13.42 33.49
C TRP A 62 -11.27 14.64 34.13
N ASN A 63 -11.26 15.76 33.44
CA ASN A 63 -11.85 17.02 33.94
C ASN A 63 -13.37 16.88 34.13
N THR A 64 -14.08 16.25 33.19
CA THR A 64 -15.54 16.01 33.29
C THR A 64 -15.87 15.12 34.48
N LYS A 65 -15.08 14.05 34.74
CA LYS A 65 -15.23 13.21 35.93
C LYS A 65 -15.02 14.00 37.24
N LEU A 66 -14.06 14.94 37.25
CA LEU A 66 -13.82 15.80 38.41
C LEU A 66 -14.96 16.78 38.64
N LEU A 67 -15.51 17.37 37.58
CA LEU A 67 -16.69 18.25 37.63
C LEU A 67 -17.93 17.49 38.13
N MET A 68 -18.13 16.27 37.70
CA MET A 68 -19.22 15.40 38.21
C MET A 68 -19.09 15.14 39.68
N LYS A 69 -17.88 14.84 40.21
CA LYS A 69 -17.62 14.68 41.63
C LYS A 69 -17.93 15.93 42.43
N ARG A 70 -17.80 17.12 41.85
CA ARG A 70 -18.14 18.40 42.47
C ARG A 70 -19.62 18.78 42.34
N GLY A 71 -20.43 17.97 41.65
CA GLY A 71 -21.85 18.22 41.45
C GLY A 71 -22.16 19.28 40.38
N THR A 72 -21.17 19.68 39.57
CA THR A 72 -21.32 20.73 38.55
C THR A 72 -21.70 20.19 37.15
N THR A 73 -21.61 18.87 36.93
CA THR A 73 -22.02 18.22 35.68
C THR A 73 -22.73 16.89 35.96
N ASN A 74 -23.44 16.37 34.98
CA ASN A 74 -24.18 15.12 35.10
C ASN A 74 -23.40 13.92 34.51
N TYR A 75 -23.90 12.71 34.79
CA TYR A 75 -23.27 11.46 34.30
C TYR A 75 -23.29 11.35 32.78
N LEU A 76 -24.29 11.92 32.10
CA LEU A 76 -24.42 11.86 30.65
C LEU A 76 -23.24 12.56 29.95
N GLU A 77 -22.78 13.70 30.49
CA GLU A 77 -21.61 14.42 29.95
C GLU A 77 -20.32 13.60 30.07
N VAL A 78 -20.17 12.87 31.20
CA VAL A 78 -19.03 11.96 31.37
C VAL A 78 -19.07 10.82 30.35
N LEU A 79 -20.27 10.24 30.13
CA LEU A 79 -20.46 9.17 29.16
C LEU A 79 -20.17 9.64 27.73
N THR A 80 -20.66 10.82 27.36
CA THR A 80 -20.38 11.44 26.05
C THR A 80 -18.89 11.71 25.84
N ALA A 81 -18.20 12.23 26.86
CA ALA A 81 -16.75 12.44 26.77
C ALA A 81 -15.98 11.11 26.62
N GLN A 82 -16.40 10.05 27.31
CA GLN A 82 -15.82 8.72 27.14
C GLN A 82 -16.07 8.13 25.75
N GLN A 83 -17.27 8.34 25.19
CA GLN A 83 -17.57 7.90 23.82
C GLN A 83 -16.67 8.59 22.80
N HIS A 84 -16.50 9.91 22.90
CA HIS A 84 -15.58 10.64 22.02
C HIS A 84 -14.12 10.16 22.16
N LEU A 85 -13.69 9.83 23.38
CA LEU A 85 -12.36 9.27 23.57
C LEU A 85 -12.22 7.91 22.88
N LEU A 86 -13.19 7.02 23.06
CA LEU A 86 -13.18 5.69 22.44
C LEU A 86 -13.14 5.79 20.91
N ASP A 87 -13.95 6.68 20.31
CA ASP A 87 -13.98 6.91 18.88
C ASP A 87 -12.62 7.42 18.36
N ALA A 88 -11.96 8.29 19.13
CA ALA A 88 -10.63 8.79 18.77
C ALA A 88 -9.54 7.70 18.88
N GLU A 89 -9.60 6.83 19.91
CA GLU A 89 -8.68 5.71 20.07
C GLU A 89 -8.84 4.68 18.92
N LEU A 90 -10.08 4.39 18.50
CA LEU A 90 -10.35 3.53 17.34
C LEU A 90 -9.81 4.15 16.04
N THR A 91 -9.93 5.46 15.89
CA THR A 91 -9.38 6.19 14.75
C THR A 91 -7.84 6.13 14.75
N GLU A 92 -7.19 6.26 15.90
CA GLU A 92 -5.72 6.14 16.02
C GLU A 92 -5.22 4.75 15.59
N ILE A 93 -5.96 3.69 15.97
CA ILE A 93 -5.64 2.32 15.54
C ILE A 93 -5.75 2.20 14.02
N THR A 94 -6.82 2.74 13.44
CA THR A 94 -7.04 2.74 11.98
C THR A 94 -5.92 3.47 11.24
N ASP A 95 -5.51 4.65 11.70
CA ASP A 95 -4.41 5.41 11.11
C ASP A 95 -3.05 4.70 11.25
N THR A 96 -2.85 3.98 12.34
CA THR A 96 -1.66 3.15 12.52
C THR A 96 -1.62 2.02 11.50
N TYR A 97 -2.76 1.35 11.28
CA TYR A 97 -2.92 0.34 10.25
C TYR A 97 -2.67 0.92 8.84
N ASP A 98 -3.30 2.05 8.51
CA ASP A 98 -3.12 2.73 7.21
C ASP A 98 -1.66 3.09 6.95
N LYS A 99 -0.93 3.53 7.97
CA LYS A 99 0.50 3.81 7.88
C LYS A 99 1.30 2.56 7.52
N ILE A 100 1.01 1.42 8.15
CA ILE A 100 1.70 0.14 7.88
C ILE A 100 1.40 -0.32 6.44
N ILE A 101 0.13 -0.28 6.02
CA ILE A 101 -0.28 -0.60 4.65
C ILE A 101 0.38 0.34 3.65
N GLY A 102 0.52 1.63 3.98
CA GLY A 102 1.24 2.60 3.15
C GLY A 102 2.72 2.22 2.93
N VAL A 103 3.42 1.75 3.97
CA VAL A 103 4.81 1.27 3.86
C VAL A 103 4.89 0.01 2.98
N ILE A 104 3.99 -0.95 3.18
CA ILE A 104 3.95 -2.19 2.38
C ILE A 104 3.68 -1.86 0.91
N SER A 105 2.73 -0.96 0.64
CA SER A 105 2.38 -0.53 -0.72
C SER A 105 3.57 0.17 -1.40
N LEU A 106 4.28 1.02 -0.66
CA LEU A 106 5.49 1.69 -1.16
C LEU A 106 6.59 0.67 -1.46
N TYR A 107 6.84 -0.27 -0.57
CA TYR A 107 7.82 -1.34 -0.78
C TYR A 107 7.51 -2.16 -2.05
N ARG A 108 6.24 -2.53 -2.25
CA ARG A 108 5.79 -3.28 -3.44
C ARG A 108 5.91 -2.44 -4.73
N SER A 109 5.54 -1.17 -4.70
CA SER A 109 5.63 -0.28 -5.86
C SER A 109 7.07 0.03 -6.29
N LEU A 110 8.03 -0.08 -5.36
CA LEU A 110 9.46 0.02 -5.63
C LEU A 110 10.09 -1.30 -6.13
N GLY A 111 9.29 -2.34 -6.35
CA GLY A 111 9.79 -3.65 -6.78
C GLY A 111 10.33 -4.50 -5.63
N GLY A 112 10.00 -4.18 -4.39
CA GLY A 112 10.38 -4.98 -3.25
C GLY A 112 9.78 -6.39 -3.29
N GLY A 113 10.58 -7.38 -2.94
CA GLY A 113 10.22 -8.80 -3.01
C GLY A 113 10.62 -9.50 -4.30
N TYR A 114 11.21 -8.76 -5.27
CA TYR A 114 11.83 -9.39 -6.42
C TYR A 114 13.27 -9.80 -6.07
N ASP A 115 13.54 -11.10 -6.09
CA ASP A 115 14.90 -11.65 -6.00
C ASP A 115 15.30 -12.16 -7.39
N PRO A 116 16.20 -11.45 -8.10
CA PRO A 116 16.63 -11.85 -9.43
C PRO A 116 17.38 -13.21 -9.46
N ALA A 117 17.81 -13.70 -8.31
CA ALA A 117 18.46 -15.01 -8.21
C ALA A 117 17.44 -16.16 -8.11
N GLU A 118 16.27 -15.92 -7.54
CA GLU A 118 15.20 -16.92 -7.40
C GLU A 118 14.35 -17.04 -8.68
N ASP A 119 14.16 -15.91 -9.39
CA ASP A 119 13.39 -15.84 -10.64
C ASP A 119 14.23 -16.07 -11.90
N ALA A 120 15.53 -16.30 -11.78
CA ALA A 120 16.37 -16.66 -12.92
C ALA A 120 15.90 -18.02 -13.49
N PRO A 121 15.58 -18.13 -14.80
CA PRO A 121 15.19 -19.39 -15.38
C PRO A 121 16.32 -20.40 -15.11
N THR A 122 16.00 -21.42 -14.34
CA THR A 122 16.94 -22.53 -14.09
C THR A 122 17.12 -23.29 -15.38
N ASP A 123 18.03 -22.81 -16.21
CA ASP A 123 18.47 -23.50 -17.41
C ASP A 123 19.35 -24.70 -16.98
N THR A 124 18.70 -25.66 -16.34
CA THR A 124 19.31 -26.97 -16.07
C THR A 124 19.26 -27.76 -17.35
N PRO A 125 20.39 -28.00 -18.05
CA PRO A 125 20.40 -28.85 -19.22
C PRO A 125 19.97 -30.25 -18.78
N LYS A 126 18.77 -30.67 -19.26
CA LYS A 126 18.29 -32.05 -19.09
C LYS A 126 19.36 -32.99 -19.62
N LYS A 127 20.18 -33.56 -18.75
CA LYS A 127 21.09 -34.66 -19.09
C LYS A 127 20.27 -35.79 -19.68
N GLN A 128 20.31 -35.93 -21.01
CA GLN A 128 19.81 -37.09 -21.71
C GLN A 128 20.51 -38.33 -21.15
N LYS A 129 19.77 -39.14 -20.38
CA LYS A 129 20.21 -40.51 -20.05
C LYS A 129 20.25 -41.30 -21.34
N LYS A 130 21.42 -41.41 -21.97
CA LYS A 130 21.69 -42.44 -22.99
C LYS A 130 21.46 -43.81 -22.34
N ALA A 131 20.38 -44.44 -22.69
CA ALA A 131 20.12 -45.85 -22.41
C ALA A 131 21.20 -46.65 -23.11
N LYS A 132 22.18 -47.22 -22.35
CA LYS A 132 23.02 -48.29 -22.84
C LYS A 132 22.15 -49.52 -23.01
N ARG A 133 21.79 -49.85 -24.24
CA ARG A 133 21.43 -51.22 -24.64
C ARG A 133 22.76 -52.00 -24.62
N SER A 134 22.92 -52.91 -23.70
CA SER A 134 23.89 -54.01 -23.77
C SER A 134 23.19 -55.26 -24.24
N LYS A 135 23.87 -55.91 -25.12
CA LYS A 135 23.54 -57.25 -25.66
C LYS A 135 23.37 -58.29 -24.56
#